data_3b0a0a492bee0bbe85d67150d12a909e
#
_entry.id   3b0a0a492bee0bbe85d67150d12a909e
#
_cell.length_a   1.000
_cell.length_b   1.000
_cell.length_c   1.000
_cell.angle_alpha   90.00
_cell.angle_beta   90.00
_cell.angle_gamma   90.00
#
_symmetry.space_group_name_H-M   'P 1'
#
loop_
_entity.id
_entity.type
_entity.pdbx_description
1 polymer ?
#
loop_
_entity_poly.entity_id
_entity_poly.type
_entity_poly.pdbx_seq_one_letter_code
_entity_poly.pdbx_strand_id
1 'polypeptide(L)'
;MQATRLSPTASNPARASLSRRRLVAGALGLASLAAGVPALAQDPATWPSRPIRLIVGYPAGSSPDMQARLLAEPLGRALGQPVVVENKPGAGGNIGADQVAKATDQHTVGVIGNGPLTSSKFLYSRLPYDPLKDLAPIALIGTSPLVWVVPAAAMPGDSRQYVAHAQAAGDKLAYGSIGAGSGGHLGMELLKPVLRIKPLHVPYAGGPAIVNDILGGQVDMTLLPTSTVMPLIRSGKLKAVAVTSAKRTSLAPDVPAMPEVGAQGVNIEVWNAIMAPANLPAPYQAKLSQALDTILRGADIRDKLFQQGWAVEDSTPASLARRIQADSKLYGDLIAREGIKLD
;
A
#
# COMPACT_ATOMS: atom_id res chain seq x y z
N MET A 1 80.58 -11.38 30.51
CA MET A 1 81.24 -12.08 31.65
C MET A 1 80.30 -13.12 32.18
N GLN A 2 80.72 -14.36 32.10
CA GLN A 2 80.41 -15.58 32.84
C GLN A 2 78.94 -15.90 33.06
N ALA A 3 78.31 -16.87 32.40
CA ALA A 3 78.54 -18.29 32.52
C ALA A 3 78.32 -18.87 33.93
N THR A 4 77.25 -19.61 34.11
CA THR A 4 77.39 -20.91 34.82
C THR A 4 76.19 -21.80 34.50
N ARG A 5 76.44 -22.95 33.93
CA ARG A 5 75.57 -24.13 33.76
C ARG A 5 75.36 -24.80 35.11
N LEU A 6 74.28 -25.54 35.22
CA LEU A 6 74.25 -26.89 35.78
C LEU A 6 72.91 -27.57 35.50
N SER A 7 72.95 -28.68 34.80
CA SER A 7 71.97 -29.75 34.66
C SER A 7 72.28 -30.83 35.70
N PRO A 8 71.65 -32.01 35.70
CA PRO A 8 70.24 -32.42 35.78
C PRO A 8 70.02 -33.43 36.92
N THR A 9 68.80 -33.77 37.30
CA THR A 9 68.53 -35.09 37.87
C THR A 9 67.17 -35.59 37.41
N ALA A 10 67.22 -36.77 36.91
CA ALA A 10 66.11 -37.63 36.51
C ALA A 10 65.52 -38.38 37.71
N SER A 11 64.24 -38.63 37.69
CA SER A 11 63.63 -39.84 38.23
C SER A 11 62.21 -40.08 37.70
N ASN A 12 62.04 -41.14 37.25
CA ASN A 12 61.20 -42.12 36.60
C ASN A 12 59.80 -42.36 37.21
N PRO A 13 58.93 -43.10 36.56
CA PRO A 13 57.48 -42.86 36.40
C PRO A 13 56.63 -43.83 37.26
N ALA A 14 55.44 -43.41 37.54
CA ALA A 14 54.39 -44.32 37.99
C ALA A 14 53.18 -44.24 37.09
N ARG A 15 52.91 -45.31 36.39
CA ARG A 15 51.75 -45.57 35.56
C ARG A 15 50.46 -45.51 36.38
N ALA A 16 49.47 -44.79 35.94
CA ALA A 16 48.08 -45.07 36.23
C ALA A 16 47.28 -44.97 34.96
N SER A 17 47.05 -46.10 34.32
CA SER A 17 46.11 -46.27 33.21
C SER A 17 44.68 -46.21 33.76
N LEU A 18 44.02 -45.08 33.67
CA LEU A 18 42.59 -45.01 33.86
C LEU A 18 41.90 -45.04 32.47
N SER A 19 41.15 -46.08 32.31
CA SER A 19 40.60 -46.58 31.06
C SER A 19 39.73 -45.52 30.35
N ARG A 20 40.09 -45.28 29.09
CA ARG A 20 39.33 -44.47 28.09
C ARG A 20 37.87 -44.93 27.84
N ARG A 21 37.47 -46.07 28.44
CA ARG A 21 36.13 -46.65 28.27
C ARG A 21 35.03 -46.05 29.14
N ARG A 22 35.36 -45.29 30.20
CA ARG A 22 34.32 -44.65 31.07
C ARG A 22 33.98 -43.22 30.72
N LEU A 23 34.74 -42.56 29.84
CA LEU A 23 34.44 -41.20 29.35
C LEU A 23 33.50 -41.14 28.13
N VAL A 24 33.35 -42.25 27.41
CA VAL A 24 32.45 -42.31 26.25
C VAL A 24 31.00 -42.61 26.64
N ALA A 25 30.77 -43.26 27.78
CA ALA A 25 29.42 -43.55 28.28
C ALA A 25 28.71 -42.35 28.92
N GLY A 26 29.46 -41.32 29.36
CA GLY A 26 28.88 -40.11 29.94
C GLY A 26 28.49 -39.04 28.92
N ALA A 27 29.10 -39.07 27.72
CA ALA A 27 28.82 -38.07 26.66
C ALA A 27 27.57 -38.42 25.82
N LEU A 28 27.15 -39.66 25.79
CA LEU A 28 25.94 -40.11 25.09
C LEU A 28 24.65 -39.87 25.89
N GLY A 29 24.74 -39.70 27.20
CA GLY A 29 23.59 -39.43 28.08
C GLY A 29 23.15 -37.97 28.09
N LEU A 30 24.04 -37.01 27.78
CA LEU A 30 23.69 -35.57 27.72
C LEU A 30 23.23 -35.07 26.35
N ALA A 31 23.48 -35.85 25.28
CA ALA A 31 23.02 -35.46 23.93
C ALA A 31 21.52 -35.76 23.70
N SER A 32 20.89 -36.57 24.56
CA SER A 32 19.47 -36.95 24.40
C SER A 32 18.48 -36.03 25.10
N LEU A 33 18.92 -35.05 25.90
CA LEU A 33 18.04 -34.07 26.56
C LEU A 33 17.93 -32.72 25.80
N ALA A 34 18.65 -32.56 24.67
CA ALA A 34 18.51 -31.37 23.82
C ALA A 34 17.48 -31.54 22.69
N ALA A 35 16.80 -32.70 22.59
CA ALA A 35 15.77 -32.93 21.60
C ALA A 35 14.38 -32.60 22.19
N GLY A 36 13.91 -31.40 21.88
CA GLY A 36 12.47 -31.12 21.96
C GLY A 36 12.07 -30.15 23.07
N VAL A 37 12.57 -28.91 22.99
CA VAL A 37 11.67 -27.80 23.39
C VAL A 37 10.67 -27.71 22.23
N PRO A 38 9.39 -28.13 22.38
CA PRO A 38 8.39 -27.82 21.37
C PRO A 38 8.41 -26.31 21.26
N ALA A 39 8.70 -25.76 20.06
CA ALA A 39 8.32 -24.40 19.75
C ALA A 39 6.83 -24.35 20.09
N LEU A 40 6.47 -23.67 21.16
CA LEU A 40 5.08 -23.38 21.53
C LEU A 40 4.52 -22.60 20.35
N ALA A 41 3.99 -23.32 19.35
CA ALA A 41 3.13 -22.74 18.35
C ALA A 41 1.99 -22.12 19.16
N GLN A 42 1.93 -20.80 19.21
CA GLN A 42 0.84 -20.11 19.87
C GLN A 42 -0.47 -20.66 19.29
N ASP A 43 -1.35 -21.12 20.15
CA ASP A 43 -2.66 -21.60 19.75
C ASP A 43 -3.34 -20.48 18.95
N PRO A 44 -3.77 -20.73 17.69
CA PRO A 44 -4.48 -19.73 16.90
C PRO A 44 -5.71 -19.14 17.62
N ALA A 45 -6.29 -19.87 18.55
CA ALA A 45 -7.40 -19.39 19.39
C ALA A 45 -6.98 -18.24 20.32
N THR A 46 -5.71 -18.14 20.73
CA THR A 46 -5.21 -17.11 21.65
C THR A 46 -4.59 -15.91 20.97
N TRP A 47 -4.41 -15.94 19.64
CA TRP A 47 -3.94 -14.78 18.89
C TRP A 47 -5.09 -13.83 18.55
N PRO A 48 -4.91 -12.49 18.62
CA PRO A 48 -3.74 -11.76 19.10
C PRO A 48 -3.64 -11.76 20.64
N SER A 49 -2.42 -11.94 21.18
CA SER A 49 -2.15 -11.95 22.60
C SER A 49 -1.86 -10.57 23.20
N ARG A 50 -1.75 -9.54 22.35
CA ARG A 50 -1.45 -8.14 22.69
C ARG A 50 -1.98 -7.22 21.59
N PRO A 51 -1.98 -5.89 21.77
CA PRO A 51 -2.47 -4.94 20.77
C PRO A 51 -1.85 -5.15 19.39
N ILE A 52 -2.71 -5.04 18.35
CA ILE A 52 -2.31 -5.02 16.93
C ILE A 52 -1.85 -3.61 16.57
N ARG A 53 -0.69 -3.49 15.95
CA ARG A 53 -0.20 -2.25 15.35
C ARG A 53 -0.69 -2.17 13.91
N LEU A 54 -1.46 -1.12 13.60
CA LEU A 54 -1.96 -0.85 12.26
C LEU A 54 -1.16 0.31 11.64
N ILE A 55 -0.15 -0.02 10.86
CA ILE A 55 0.73 0.95 10.21
C ILE A 55 0.01 1.62 9.04
N VAL A 56 0.14 2.94 8.95
CA VAL A 56 -0.37 3.75 7.83
C VAL A 56 0.78 4.52 7.21
N GLY A 57 1.11 4.26 5.94
CA GLY A 57 2.22 4.87 5.21
C GLY A 57 2.02 6.35 4.83
N TYR A 58 1.00 7.01 5.40
CA TYR A 58 0.58 8.36 5.04
C TYR A 58 0.35 9.22 6.30
N PRO A 59 0.35 10.56 6.17
CA PRO A 59 0.10 11.46 7.30
C PRO A 59 -1.27 11.24 7.94
N ALA A 60 -1.39 11.60 9.21
CA ALA A 60 -2.67 11.65 9.92
C ALA A 60 -3.66 12.58 9.18
N GLY A 61 -4.94 12.20 9.16
CA GLY A 61 -6.00 12.88 8.40
C GLY A 61 -6.02 12.59 6.91
N SER A 62 -5.07 11.81 6.39
CA SER A 62 -5.15 11.28 5.02
C SER A 62 -6.24 10.23 4.90
N SER A 63 -6.69 9.95 3.67
CA SER A 63 -7.73 8.95 3.43
C SER A 63 -7.37 7.55 3.96
N PRO A 64 -6.15 7.01 3.79
CA PRO A 64 -5.76 5.76 4.43
C PRO A 64 -5.78 5.80 5.97
N ASP A 65 -5.44 6.94 6.57
CA ASP A 65 -5.50 7.12 8.03
C ASP A 65 -6.95 7.14 8.53
N MET A 66 -7.83 7.86 7.84
CA MET A 66 -9.27 7.87 8.18
C MET A 66 -9.89 6.47 8.10
N GLN A 67 -9.54 5.70 7.06
CA GLN A 67 -9.96 4.31 6.92
C GLN A 67 -9.40 3.41 8.03
N ALA A 68 -8.11 3.56 8.35
CA ALA A 68 -7.49 2.81 9.44
C ALA A 68 -8.21 3.05 10.78
N ARG A 69 -8.50 4.32 11.10
CA ARG A 69 -9.22 4.68 12.34
C ARG A 69 -10.67 4.21 12.35
N LEU A 70 -11.34 4.24 11.20
CA LEU A 70 -12.70 3.71 11.04
C LEU A 70 -12.75 2.20 11.33
N LEU A 71 -11.73 1.46 10.91
CA LEU A 71 -11.67 0.00 11.07
C LEU A 71 -11.07 -0.43 12.41
N ALA A 72 -10.26 0.40 13.08
CA ALA A 72 -9.50 0.02 14.28
C ALA A 72 -10.38 -0.46 15.43
N GLU A 73 -11.44 0.26 15.76
CA GLU A 73 -12.32 -0.10 16.87
C GLU A 73 -13.13 -1.38 16.59
N PRO A 74 -13.86 -1.52 15.46
CA PRO A 74 -14.59 -2.76 15.18
C PRO A 74 -13.67 -3.97 15.02
N LEU A 75 -12.46 -3.79 14.46
CA LEU A 75 -11.47 -4.86 14.37
C LEU A 75 -10.95 -5.26 15.75
N GLY A 76 -10.69 -4.28 16.61
CA GLY A 76 -10.28 -4.55 17.99
C GLY A 76 -11.32 -5.34 18.77
N ARG A 77 -12.62 -5.00 18.63
CA ARG A 77 -13.71 -5.78 19.24
C ARG A 77 -13.77 -7.22 18.69
N ALA A 78 -13.62 -7.39 17.38
CA ALA A 78 -13.68 -8.71 16.75
C ALA A 78 -12.49 -9.61 17.13
N LEU A 79 -11.31 -9.03 17.35
CA LEU A 79 -10.09 -9.77 17.68
C LEU A 79 -9.86 -9.93 19.19
N GLY A 80 -10.54 -9.16 20.04
CA GLY A 80 -10.35 -9.18 21.49
C GLY A 80 -9.12 -8.44 22.00
N GLN A 81 -8.44 -7.66 21.16
CA GLN A 81 -7.27 -6.84 21.48
C GLN A 81 -7.35 -5.47 20.82
N PRO A 82 -6.87 -4.39 21.43
CA PRO A 82 -6.84 -3.08 20.82
C PRO A 82 -6.09 -3.06 19.48
N VAL A 83 -6.58 -2.26 18.52
CA VAL A 83 -5.87 -1.95 17.28
C VAL A 83 -5.39 -0.51 17.34
N VAL A 84 -4.07 -0.31 17.29
CA VAL A 84 -3.42 0.99 17.45
C VAL A 84 -2.92 1.45 16.08
N VAL A 85 -3.43 2.60 15.61
CA VAL A 85 -3.03 3.22 14.34
C VAL A 85 -1.74 4.00 14.53
N GLU A 86 -0.72 3.69 13.72
CA GLU A 86 0.57 4.38 13.70
C GLU A 86 0.88 4.92 12.31
N ASN A 87 1.01 6.24 12.16
CA ASN A 87 1.37 6.87 10.91
C ASN A 87 2.90 6.84 10.70
N LYS A 88 3.33 6.31 9.55
CA LYS A 88 4.75 6.25 9.10
C LYS A 88 4.84 6.79 7.68
N PRO A 89 4.65 8.10 7.49
CA PRO A 89 4.58 8.70 6.17
C PRO A 89 5.94 8.75 5.48
N GLY A 90 5.91 8.78 4.15
CA GLY A 90 7.08 9.04 3.31
C GLY A 90 7.19 8.12 2.10
N ALA A 91 7.91 8.60 1.08
CA ALA A 91 8.14 7.90 -0.19
C ALA A 91 6.86 7.33 -0.82
N GLY A 92 5.76 8.12 -0.87
CA GLY A 92 4.48 7.66 -1.43
C GLY A 92 3.81 6.52 -0.67
N GLY A 93 4.16 6.29 0.60
CA GLY A 93 3.67 5.18 1.43
C GLY A 93 4.62 3.99 1.55
N ASN A 94 5.74 4.01 0.80
CA ASN A 94 6.69 2.90 0.79
C ASN A 94 7.37 2.69 2.14
N ILE A 95 7.59 3.75 2.97
CA ILE A 95 8.17 3.61 4.31
C ILE A 95 7.26 2.76 5.21
N GLY A 96 5.95 3.03 5.20
CA GLY A 96 5.00 2.23 5.95
C GLY A 96 4.90 0.80 5.44
N ALA A 97 4.90 0.60 4.12
CA ALA A 97 4.86 -0.72 3.49
C ALA A 97 6.11 -1.56 3.85
N ASP A 98 7.30 -0.96 3.80
CA ASP A 98 8.56 -1.61 4.21
C ASP A 98 8.54 -2.03 5.69
N GLN A 99 8.03 -1.18 6.56
CA GLN A 99 7.90 -1.50 7.98
C GLN A 99 6.96 -2.69 8.22
N VAL A 100 5.87 -2.81 7.47
CA VAL A 100 4.97 -3.96 7.53
C VAL A 100 5.66 -5.20 6.97
N ALA A 101 6.29 -5.11 5.80
CA ALA A 101 6.96 -6.23 5.13
C ALA A 101 8.04 -6.88 6.03
N LYS A 102 8.76 -6.08 6.79
CA LYS A 102 9.85 -6.53 7.69
C LYS A 102 9.41 -6.87 9.10
N ALA A 103 8.13 -6.76 9.42
CA ALA A 103 7.65 -7.07 10.76
C ALA A 103 7.73 -8.56 11.07
N THR A 104 8.27 -8.91 12.24
CA THR A 104 8.42 -10.29 12.73
C THR A 104 7.63 -10.55 14.01
N ASP A 105 6.98 -9.53 14.53
CA ASP A 105 6.32 -9.53 15.84
C ASP A 105 4.93 -10.18 15.83
N GLN A 106 4.44 -10.63 14.67
CA GLN A 106 3.13 -11.24 14.44
C GLN A 106 1.92 -10.37 14.85
N HIS A 107 2.13 -9.10 15.20
CA HIS A 107 1.11 -8.16 15.65
C HIS A 107 1.13 -6.84 14.88
N THR A 108 1.91 -6.76 13.81
CA THR A 108 1.97 -5.60 12.92
C THR A 108 1.32 -5.93 11.58
N VAL A 109 0.37 -5.10 11.17
CA VAL A 109 -0.27 -5.11 9.85
C VAL A 109 -0.35 -3.67 9.34
N GLY A 110 -0.76 -3.45 8.09
CA GLY A 110 -0.81 -2.09 7.56
C GLY A 110 -1.98 -1.80 6.64
N VAL A 111 -2.41 -0.53 6.64
CA VAL A 111 -3.21 0.04 5.55
C VAL A 111 -2.25 0.57 4.50
N ILE A 112 -2.22 -0.09 3.36
CA ILE A 112 -1.29 0.20 2.27
C ILE A 112 -2.10 0.54 1.02
N GLY A 113 -1.73 1.66 0.37
CA GLY A 113 -2.34 2.09 -0.88
C GLY A 113 -1.83 1.30 -2.08
N ASN A 114 -2.51 1.44 -3.21
CA ASN A 114 -2.15 0.74 -4.44
C ASN A 114 -0.73 1.05 -4.95
N GLY A 115 -0.23 2.29 -4.80
CA GLY A 115 1.11 2.68 -5.28
C GLY A 115 2.23 1.76 -4.76
N PRO A 116 2.44 1.66 -3.43
CA PRO A 116 3.40 0.75 -2.83
C PRO A 116 3.23 -0.73 -3.21
N LEU A 117 2.02 -1.16 -3.53
CA LEU A 117 1.71 -2.55 -3.87
C LEU A 117 1.87 -2.88 -5.36
N THR A 118 1.91 -1.87 -6.24
CA THR A 118 1.86 -2.07 -7.70
C THR A 118 2.93 -1.28 -8.45
N SER A 119 2.84 0.06 -8.50
CA SER A 119 3.69 0.92 -9.33
C SER A 119 5.10 1.16 -8.76
N SER A 120 5.26 1.20 -7.44
CA SER A 120 6.54 1.57 -6.80
C SER A 120 7.71 0.69 -7.23
N LYS A 121 7.48 -0.60 -7.43
CA LYS A 121 8.48 -1.57 -7.87
C LYS A 121 9.09 -1.24 -9.27
N PHE A 122 8.38 -0.47 -10.07
CA PHE A 122 8.83 -0.08 -11.42
C PHE A 122 9.37 1.36 -11.46
N LEU A 123 9.02 2.17 -10.46
CA LEU A 123 9.37 3.59 -10.36
C LEU A 123 10.69 3.83 -9.62
N TYR A 124 11.00 2.99 -8.63
CA TYR A 124 12.19 3.13 -7.79
C TYR A 124 13.24 2.09 -8.20
N SER A 125 14.47 2.52 -8.42
CA SER A 125 15.60 1.63 -8.71
C SER A 125 15.92 0.70 -7.53
N ARG A 126 15.63 1.14 -6.30
CA ARG A 126 15.83 0.39 -5.05
C ARG A 126 14.58 0.47 -4.17
N LEU A 127 13.69 -0.49 -4.32
CA LEU A 127 12.60 -0.69 -3.38
C LEU A 127 13.07 -1.67 -2.28
N PRO A 128 13.00 -1.32 -0.98
CA PRO A 128 13.58 -2.14 0.08
C PRO A 128 12.74 -3.37 0.45
N TYR A 129 11.63 -3.62 -0.23
CA TYR A 129 10.76 -4.79 -0.11
C TYR A 129 10.21 -5.20 -1.49
N ASP A 130 9.78 -6.45 -1.63
CA ASP A 130 9.02 -6.93 -2.80
C ASP A 130 7.54 -7.04 -2.41
N PRO A 131 6.64 -6.22 -2.97
CA PRO A 131 5.22 -6.21 -2.59
C PRO A 131 4.51 -7.55 -2.84
N LEU A 132 5.02 -8.39 -3.74
CA LEU A 132 4.41 -9.68 -4.08
C LEU A 132 4.98 -10.85 -3.25
N LYS A 133 6.13 -10.66 -2.57
CA LYS A 133 6.80 -11.71 -1.79
C LYS A 133 6.76 -11.45 -0.29
N ASP A 134 6.92 -10.17 0.10
CA ASP A 134 7.13 -9.80 1.49
C ASP A 134 5.84 -9.38 2.19
N LEU A 135 4.74 -9.21 1.42
CA LEU A 135 3.43 -8.81 1.92
C LEU A 135 2.36 -9.84 1.55
N ALA A 136 1.51 -10.19 2.52
CA ALA A 136 0.34 -11.04 2.33
C ALA A 136 -0.94 -10.19 2.23
N PRO A 137 -1.78 -10.37 1.18
CA PRO A 137 -3.06 -9.69 1.05
C PRO A 137 -4.06 -10.21 2.09
N ILE A 138 -4.71 -9.31 2.84
CA ILE A 138 -5.70 -9.64 3.86
C ILE A 138 -7.10 -9.20 3.45
N ALA A 139 -7.29 -7.92 3.12
CA ALA A 139 -8.59 -7.40 2.70
C ALA A 139 -8.44 -6.12 1.87
N LEU A 140 -9.21 -5.98 0.80
CA LEU A 140 -9.42 -4.71 0.10
C LEU A 140 -10.40 -3.86 0.93
N ILE A 141 -9.97 -2.67 1.38
CA ILE A 141 -10.83 -1.79 2.18
C ILE A 141 -11.88 -1.13 1.29
N GLY A 142 -11.45 -0.64 0.14
CA GLY A 142 -12.33 0.01 -0.81
C GLY A 142 -11.57 0.61 -1.97
N THR A 143 -12.34 0.97 -3.00
CA THR A 143 -11.89 1.60 -4.23
C THR A 143 -12.51 2.98 -4.38
N SER A 144 -11.82 3.90 -5.04
CA SER A 144 -12.34 5.21 -5.41
C SER A 144 -11.83 5.57 -6.80
N PRO A 145 -12.71 5.85 -7.76
CA PRO A 145 -12.29 6.41 -9.02
C PRO A 145 -11.74 7.82 -8.79
N LEU A 146 -10.84 8.24 -9.65
CA LEU A 146 -10.45 9.63 -9.75
C LEU A 146 -11.47 10.38 -10.60
N VAL A 147 -11.59 11.67 -10.37
CA VAL A 147 -12.39 12.57 -11.23
C VAL A 147 -11.42 13.50 -11.95
N TRP A 148 -11.52 13.52 -13.25
CA TRP A 148 -10.88 14.54 -14.07
C TRP A 148 -11.64 15.83 -13.91
N VAL A 149 -11.01 16.83 -13.31
CA VAL A 149 -11.62 18.12 -13.03
C VAL A 149 -10.82 19.25 -13.63
N VAL A 150 -11.55 20.33 -13.90
CA VAL A 150 -11.05 21.59 -14.47
C VAL A 150 -11.69 22.77 -13.76
N PRO A 151 -11.12 23.99 -13.79
CA PRO A 151 -11.81 25.19 -13.33
C PRO A 151 -13.16 25.34 -14.05
N ALA A 152 -14.20 25.73 -13.34
CA ALA A 152 -15.53 25.85 -13.92
C ALA A 152 -15.58 26.83 -15.11
N ALA A 153 -14.78 27.89 -15.05
CA ALA A 153 -14.66 28.89 -16.14
C ALA A 153 -13.89 28.37 -17.36
N ALA A 154 -13.06 27.33 -17.20
CA ALA A 154 -12.25 26.80 -18.29
C ALA A 154 -12.95 25.73 -19.13
N MET A 155 -14.17 25.32 -18.75
CA MET A 155 -14.91 24.28 -19.47
C MET A 155 -15.90 24.90 -20.47
N PRO A 156 -15.56 24.92 -21.76
CA PRO A 156 -16.43 25.47 -22.80
C PRO A 156 -17.53 24.47 -23.18
N GLY A 157 -18.62 24.42 -22.41
CA GLY A 157 -19.73 23.50 -22.70
C GLY A 157 -19.63 22.15 -21.96
N ASP A 158 -19.75 21.03 -22.69
CA ASP A 158 -19.77 19.68 -22.12
C ASP A 158 -18.38 19.03 -22.08
N SER A 159 -18.32 17.82 -21.50
CA SER A 159 -17.09 17.03 -21.33
C SER A 159 -16.38 16.69 -22.65
N ARG A 160 -17.14 16.41 -23.72
CA ARG A 160 -16.56 16.09 -25.04
C ARG A 160 -15.96 17.33 -25.69
N GLN A 161 -16.61 18.48 -25.52
CA GLN A 161 -16.08 19.77 -25.99
C GLN A 161 -14.80 20.14 -25.26
N TYR A 162 -14.71 19.84 -23.93
CA TYR A 162 -13.44 20.02 -23.22
C TYR A 162 -12.34 19.09 -23.74
N VAL A 163 -12.62 17.83 -24.00
CA VAL A 163 -11.63 16.92 -24.62
C VAL A 163 -11.14 17.47 -25.95
N ALA A 164 -12.02 17.95 -26.83
CA ALA A 164 -11.63 18.58 -28.09
C ALA A 164 -10.77 19.84 -27.87
N HIS A 165 -11.12 20.67 -26.86
CA HIS A 165 -10.30 21.81 -26.46
C HIS A 165 -8.89 21.37 -26.01
N ALA A 166 -8.80 20.36 -25.15
CA ALA A 166 -7.51 19.83 -24.68
C ALA A 166 -6.66 19.24 -25.81
N GLN A 167 -7.28 18.61 -26.80
CA GLN A 167 -6.60 18.14 -28.02
C GLN A 167 -6.01 19.29 -28.83
N ALA A 168 -6.81 20.35 -29.05
CA ALA A 168 -6.38 21.53 -29.81
C ALA A 168 -5.31 22.35 -29.09
N ALA A 169 -5.33 22.38 -27.77
CA ALA A 169 -4.36 23.13 -26.96
C ALA A 169 -2.94 22.53 -26.99
N GLY A 170 -2.81 21.22 -27.27
CA GLY A 170 -1.52 20.53 -27.32
C GLY A 170 -0.81 20.53 -25.96
N ASP A 171 0.41 21.07 -25.92
CA ASP A 171 1.28 21.16 -24.73
C ASP A 171 1.12 22.48 -23.92
N LYS A 172 0.13 23.29 -24.26
CA LYS A 172 -0.12 24.57 -23.57
C LYS A 172 -0.85 24.39 -22.24
N LEU A 173 -1.46 23.23 -22.00
CA LEU A 173 -2.15 22.93 -20.75
C LEU A 173 -1.22 22.18 -19.78
N ALA A 174 -1.45 22.41 -18.48
CA ALA A 174 -0.76 21.73 -17.40
C ALA A 174 -1.73 20.95 -16.53
N TYR A 175 -1.28 19.81 -15.98
CA TYR A 175 -2.05 19.07 -14.99
C TYR A 175 -1.29 18.86 -13.70
N GLY A 176 -1.98 19.00 -12.58
CA GLY A 176 -1.44 18.72 -11.25
C GLY A 176 -1.61 17.26 -10.86
N SER A 177 -0.61 16.70 -10.16
CA SER A 177 -0.75 15.41 -9.46
C SER A 177 -0.13 15.47 -8.07
N ILE A 178 -0.52 14.55 -7.19
CA ILE A 178 0.06 14.43 -5.83
C ILE A 178 1.46 13.79 -5.82
N GLY A 179 2.21 13.98 -6.90
CA GLY A 179 3.57 13.51 -7.09
C GLY A 179 3.68 12.50 -8.24
N ALA A 180 4.90 12.36 -8.74
CA ALA A 180 5.21 11.40 -9.77
C ALA A 180 4.92 9.97 -9.30
N GLY A 181 4.37 9.13 -10.18
CA GLY A 181 3.95 7.76 -9.86
C GLY A 181 2.64 7.63 -9.10
N SER A 182 2.01 8.74 -8.69
CA SER A 182 0.67 8.71 -8.09
C SER A 182 -0.41 8.28 -9.08
N GLY A 183 -1.56 7.83 -8.57
CA GLY A 183 -2.71 7.46 -9.42
C GLY A 183 -3.15 8.59 -10.37
N GLY A 184 -3.08 9.85 -9.92
CA GLY A 184 -3.37 11.02 -10.76
C GLY A 184 -2.34 11.22 -11.87
N HIS A 185 -1.05 11.02 -11.58
CA HIS A 185 0.01 11.07 -12.59
C HIS A 185 -0.15 9.93 -13.60
N LEU A 186 -0.09 8.69 -13.15
CA LEU A 186 -0.18 7.51 -14.02
C LEU A 186 -1.49 7.46 -14.80
N GLY A 187 -2.58 7.93 -14.17
CA GLY A 187 -3.88 8.07 -14.80
C GLY A 187 -3.87 9.05 -15.99
N MET A 188 -3.27 10.20 -15.82
CA MET A 188 -3.14 11.16 -16.89
C MET A 188 -2.20 10.65 -18.00
N GLU A 189 -1.10 9.99 -17.65
CA GLU A 189 -0.21 9.39 -18.64
C GLU A 189 -0.90 8.29 -19.47
N LEU A 190 -1.83 7.53 -18.89
CA LEU A 190 -2.70 6.61 -19.64
C LEU A 190 -3.69 7.34 -20.55
N LEU A 191 -4.23 8.50 -20.11
CA LEU A 191 -5.19 9.26 -20.90
C LEU A 191 -4.57 9.98 -22.10
N LYS A 192 -3.33 10.46 -21.98
CA LYS A 192 -2.62 11.21 -23.02
C LYS A 192 -2.68 10.53 -24.40
N PRO A 193 -2.20 9.28 -24.58
CA PRO A 193 -2.23 8.63 -25.88
C PRO A 193 -3.65 8.28 -26.35
N VAL A 194 -4.53 7.89 -25.43
CA VAL A 194 -5.91 7.49 -25.78
C VAL A 194 -6.72 8.67 -26.28
N LEU A 195 -6.64 9.81 -25.59
CA LEU A 195 -7.35 11.03 -25.96
C LEU A 195 -6.54 11.95 -26.87
N ARG A 196 -5.28 11.64 -27.19
CA ARG A 196 -4.37 12.48 -27.99
C ARG A 196 -4.19 13.89 -27.41
N ILE A 197 -4.13 13.99 -26.09
CA ILE A 197 -3.84 15.22 -25.35
C ILE A 197 -2.40 15.20 -24.86
N LYS A 198 -1.81 16.38 -24.59
CA LYS A 198 -0.37 16.51 -24.21
C LYS A 198 -0.15 17.49 -23.08
N PRO A 199 -0.94 17.47 -21.97
CA PRO A 199 -0.74 18.40 -20.89
C PRO A 199 0.60 18.14 -20.19
N LEU A 200 1.26 19.21 -19.72
CA LEU A 200 2.51 19.16 -18.97
C LEU A 200 2.23 18.71 -17.51
N HIS A 201 3.10 17.86 -16.97
CA HIS A 201 2.97 17.38 -15.60
C HIS A 201 3.58 18.36 -14.59
N VAL A 202 2.81 18.71 -13.56
CA VAL A 202 3.26 19.51 -12.41
C VAL A 202 3.04 18.70 -11.14
N PRO A 203 4.11 18.20 -10.47
CA PRO A 203 3.99 17.44 -9.24
C PRO A 203 3.82 18.34 -8.02
N TYR A 204 2.92 17.96 -7.11
CA TYR A 204 2.61 18.63 -5.84
C TYR A 204 2.81 17.69 -4.65
N ALA A 205 3.01 18.27 -3.46
CA ALA A 205 3.13 17.50 -2.22
C ALA A 205 1.80 16.88 -1.75
N GLY A 206 0.65 17.31 -2.31
CA GLY A 206 -0.66 16.78 -1.92
C GLY A 206 -1.83 17.50 -2.59
N GLY A 207 -3.05 16.93 -2.42
CA GLY A 207 -4.28 17.42 -3.03
C GLY A 207 -4.65 18.87 -2.72
N PRO A 208 -4.55 19.38 -1.47
CA PRO A 208 -4.86 20.75 -1.15
C PRO A 208 -4.08 21.78 -1.96
N ALA A 209 -2.80 21.54 -2.20
CA ALA A 209 -1.97 22.43 -3.02
C ALA A 209 -2.45 22.48 -4.48
N ILE A 210 -2.80 21.31 -5.04
CA ILE A 210 -3.36 21.24 -6.40
C ILE A 210 -4.70 21.99 -6.47
N VAL A 211 -5.57 21.83 -5.46
CA VAL A 211 -6.87 22.52 -5.42
C VAL A 211 -6.68 24.03 -5.41
N ASN A 212 -5.74 24.54 -4.64
CA ASN A 212 -5.45 25.98 -4.62
C ASN A 212 -4.98 26.47 -5.98
N ASP A 213 -4.05 25.75 -6.61
CA ASP A 213 -3.43 26.15 -7.86
C ASP A 213 -4.36 25.99 -9.07
N ILE A 214 -5.23 24.97 -9.09
CA ILE A 214 -6.23 24.84 -10.15
C ILE A 214 -7.29 25.96 -10.07
N LEU A 215 -7.70 26.35 -8.85
CA LEU A 215 -8.60 27.48 -8.64
C LEU A 215 -7.94 28.83 -8.93
N GLY A 216 -6.61 28.91 -8.76
CA GLY A 216 -5.79 30.07 -9.07
C GLY A 216 -5.33 30.15 -10.54
N GLY A 217 -5.67 29.15 -11.37
CA GLY A 217 -5.30 29.12 -12.79
C GLY A 217 -3.83 28.83 -13.05
N GLN A 218 -3.10 28.24 -12.09
CA GLN A 218 -1.69 27.83 -12.25
C GLN A 218 -1.56 26.49 -12.95
N VAL A 219 -2.56 25.61 -12.83
CA VAL A 219 -2.72 24.38 -13.60
C VAL A 219 -4.15 24.29 -14.12
N ASP A 220 -4.31 23.63 -15.26
CA ASP A 220 -5.58 23.62 -16.02
C ASP A 220 -6.48 22.46 -15.64
N MET A 221 -5.92 21.36 -15.15
CA MET A 221 -6.66 20.14 -14.86
C MET A 221 -5.95 19.27 -13.81
N THR A 222 -6.70 18.32 -13.26
CA THR A 222 -6.14 17.29 -12.37
C THR A 222 -7.03 16.05 -12.34
N LEU A 223 -6.46 14.92 -11.91
CA LEU A 223 -7.17 13.71 -11.51
C LEU A 223 -7.04 13.56 -10.00
N LEU A 224 -8.13 13.74 -9.27
CA LEU A 224 -8.17 13.61 -7.81
C LEU A 224 -9.34 12.70 -7.37
N PRO A 225 -9.26 12.09 -6.18
CA PRO A 225 -10.33 11.27 -5.63
C PRO A 225 -11.65 12.03 -5.52
N THR A 226 -12.76 11.31 -5.67
CA THR A 226 -14.13 11.86 -5.55
C THR A 226 -14.33 12.63 -4.26
N SER A 227 -13.83 12.14 -3.12
CA SER A 227 -13.90 12.81 -1.82
C SER A 227 -13.30 14.22 -1.81
N THR A 228 -12.26 14.44 -2.58
CA THR A 228 -11.56 15.74 -2.65
C THR A 228 -12.31 16.74 -3.52
N VAL A 229 -12.85 16.32 -4.67
CA VAL A 229 -13.35 17.26 -5.68
C VAL A 229 -14.87 17.43 -5.71
N MET A 230 -15.65 16.45 -5.24
CA MET A 230 -17.11 16.56 -5.26
C MET A 230 -17.68 17.76 -4.50
N PRO A 231 -17.15 18.16 -3.33
CA PRO A 231 -17.59 19.39 -2.68
C PRO A 231 -17.36 20.64 -3.55
N LEU A 232 -16.25 20.69 -4.29
CA LEU A 232 -15.89 21.81 -5.18
C LEU A 232 -16.74 21.83 -6.46
N ILE A 233 -17.09 20.65 -6.96
CA ILE A 233 -18.01 20.52 -8.10
C ILE A 233 -19.40 20.98 -7.71
N ARG A 234 -19.92 20.54 -6.55
CA ARG A 234 -21.23 20.95 -6.03
C ARG A 234 -21.32 22.46 -5.77
N SER A 235 -20.22 23.07 -5.33
CA SER A 235 -20.15 24.54 -5.14
C SER A 235 -19.91 25.33 -6.44
N GLY A 236 -19.81 24.66 -7.60
CA GLY A 236 -19.61 25.31 -8.89
C GLY A 236 -18.21 25.88 -9.12
N LYS A 237 -17.22 25.58 -8.25
CA LYS A 237 -15.83 26.03 -8.43
C LYS A 237 -15.06 25.22 -9.45
N LEU A 238 -15.32 23.92 -9.51
CA LEU A 238 -14.77 22.99 -10.49
C LEU A 238 -15.89 22.37 -11.32
N LYS A 239 -15.55 21.94 -12.53
CA LYS A 239 -16.38 21.05 -13.35
C LYS A 239 -15.69 19.71 -13.55
N ALA A 240 -16.47 18.64 -13.51
CA ALA A 240 -15.99 17.30 -13.82
C ALA A 240 -16.03 17.06 -15.32
N VAL A 241 -14.94 16.58 -15.87
CA VAL A 241 -14.87 16.10 -17.26
C VAL A 241 -15.31 14.64 -17.34
N ALA A 242 -14.73 13.77 -16.51
CA ALA A 242 -15.13 12.36 -16.41
C ALA A 242 -14.62 11.73 -15.09
N VAL A 243 -15.25 10.62 -14.68
CA VAL A 243 -14.68 9.69 -13.70
C VAL A 243 -13.81 8.66 -14.41
N THR A 244 -12.69 8.27 -13.79
CA THR A 244 -11.71 7.35 -14.40
C THR A 244 -12.15 5.89 -14.43
N SER A 245 -13.38 5.59 -14.08
CA SER A 245 -13.96 4.24 -14.14
C SER A 245 -14.54 3.92 -15.49
N ALA A 246 -14.66 2.62 -15.80
CA ALA A 246 -15.25 2.13 -17.05
C ALA A 246 -16.75 2.39 -17.16
N LYS A 247 -17.43 2.66 -16.03
CA LYS A 247 -18.85 2.98 -15.91
C LYS A 247 -19.02 4.14 -14.96
N ARG A 248 -20.17 4.83 -15.03
CA ARG A 248 -20.55 5.81 -14.00
C ARG A 248 -20.56 5.18 -12.61
N THR A 249 -20.17 5.94 -11.62
CA THR A 249 -20.10 5.49 -10.23
C THR A 249 -21.20 6.14 -9.39
N SER A 250 -21.72 5.42 -8.40
CA SER A 250 -22.64 5.97 -7.40
C SER A 250 -22.01 7.09 -6.55
N LEU A 251 -20.69 7.15 -6.49
CA LEU A 251 -19.95 8.23 -5.81
C LEU A 251 -20.06 9.58 -6.54
N ALA A 252 -20.33 9.56 -7.86
CA ALA A 252 -20.47 10.73 -8.72
C ALA A 252 -21.43 10.41 -9.89
N PRO A 253 -22.74 10.18 -9.66
CA PRO A 253 -23.67 9.63 -10.65
C PRO A 253 -23.89 10.54 -11.86
N ASP A 254 -23.75 11.84 -11.69
CA ASP A 254 -23.93 12.84 -12.74
C ASP A 254 -22.70 13.05 -13.61
N VAL A 255 -21.55 12.49 -13.20
CA VAL A 255 -20.29 12.64 -13.94
C VAL A 255 -20.16 11.50 -14.97
N PRO A 256 -19.87 11.82 -16.25
CA PRO A 256 -19.70 10.80 -17.27
C PRO A 256 -18.48 9.92 -16.98
N ALA A 257 -18.55 8.65 -17.39
CA ALA A 257 -17.42 7.72 -17.31
C ALA A 257 -16.43 7.97 -18.47
N MET A 258 -15.18 7.51 -18.35
CA MET A 258 -14.15 7.68 -19.37
C MET A 258 -14.57 7.23 -20.80
N PRO A 259 -15.28 6.11 -21.00
CA PRO A 259 -15.75 5.74 -22.35
C PRO A 259 -16.72 6.75 -22.96
N GLU A 260 -17.51 7.47 -22.15
CA GLU A 260 -18.46 8.46 -22.64
C GLU A 260 -17.79 9.72 -23.21
N VAL A 261 -16.54 9.96 -22.84
CA VAL A 261 -15.72 11.07 -23.35
C VAL A 261 -14.65 10.62 -24.36
N GLY A 262 -14.71 9.37 -24.82
CA GLY A 262 -13.80 8.84 -25.84
C GLY A 262 -12.60 8.07 -25.31
N ALA A 263 -12.41 7.97 -23.99
CA ALA A 263 -11.30 7.24 -23.37
C ALA A 263 -11.66 5.76 -23.17
N GLN A 264 -11.79 5.01 -24.25
CA GLN A 264 -12.08 3.58 -24.20
C GLN A 264 -10.93 2.80 -23.56
N GLY A 265 -11.26 1.80 -22.75
CA GLY A 265 -10.27 0.92 -22.10
C GLY A 265 -9.52 1.54 -20.92
N VAL A 266 -9.79 2.81 -20.57
CA VAL A 266 -9.22 3.44 -19.38
C VAL A 266 -10.11 3.13 -18.18
N ASN A 267 -9.54 2.46 -17.21
CA ASN A 267 -10.16 2.19 -15.91
C ASN A 267 -9.07 2.32 -14.84
N ILE A 268 -9.09 3.42 -14.08
CA ILE A 268 -8.09 3.75 -13.08
C ILE A 268 -8.80 4.07 -11.79
N GLU A 269 -8.44 3.35 -10.75
CA GLU A 269 -8.96 3.58 -9.41
C GLU A 269 -7.80 3.63 -8.42
N VAL A 270 -7.94 4.45 -7.41
CA VAL A 270 -7.13 4.32 -6.22
C VAL A 270 -7.82 3.38 -5.25
N TRP A 271 -7.04 2.59 -4.55
CA TRP A 271 -7.56 1.66 -3.56
C TRP A 271 -6.58 1.48 -2.40
N ASN A 272 -7.13 1.12 -1.26
CA ASN A 272 -6.36 0.82 -0.07
C ASN A 272 -6.71 -0.58 0.43
N ALA A 273 -5.73 -1.25 0.97
CA ALA A 273 -5.87 -2.62 1.46
C ALA A 273 -5.22 -2.80 2.82
N ILE A 274 -5.75 -3.76 3.60
CA ILE A 274 -5.03 -4.32 4.74
C ILE A 274 -4.07 -5.38 4.20
N MET A 275 -2.81 -5.19 4.52
CA MET A 275 -1.73 -6.14 4.24
C MET A 275 -1.08 -6.59 5.53
N ALA A 276 -0.60 -7.82 5.54
CA ALA A 276 0.23 -8.36 6.62
C ALA A 276 1.63 -8.68 6.10
N PRO A 277 2.64 -8.85 6.96
CA PRO A 277 3.91 -9.43 6.53
C PRO A 277 3.69 -10.87 6.05
N ALA A 278 4.40 -11.29 5.00
CA ALA A 278 4.23 -12.62 4.40
C ALA A 278 4.52 -13.76 5.38
N ASN A 279 5.34 -13.52 6.39
CA ASN A 279 5.67 -14.47 7.46
C ASN A 279 4.62 -14.58 8.57
N LEU A 280 3.52 -13.80 8.52
CA LEU A 280 2.42 -13.96 9.47
C LEU A 280 1.81 -15.35 9.29
N PRO A 281 1.65 -16.17 10.36
CA PRO A 281 1.08 -17.51 10.24
C PRO A 281 -0.28 -17.53 9.55
N ALA A 282 -0.51 -18.49 8.65
CA ALA A 282 -1.73 -18.58 7.87
C ALA A 282 -3.04 -18.56 8.70
N PRO A 283 -3.12 -19.20 9.89
CA PRO A 283 -4.30 -19.10 10.75
C PRO A 283 -4.59 -17.67 11.23
N TYR A 284 -3.54 -16.84 11.45
CA TYR A 284 -3.72 -15.45 11.87
C TYR A 284 -4.16 -14.56 10.70
N GLN A 285 -3.61 -14.80 9.50
CA GLN A 285 -4.09 -14.17 8.28
C GLN A 285 -5.57 -14.47 8.03
N ALA A 286 -5.99 -15.72 8.19
CA ALA A 286 -7.38 -16.13 8.03
C ALA A 286 -8.30 -15.46 9.05
N LYS A 287 -7.90 -15.39 10.35
CA LYS A 287 -8.66 -14.72 11.41
C LYS A 287 -8.83 -13.23 11.11
N LEU A 288 -7.77 -12.54 10.67
CA LEU A 288 -7.82 -11.13 10.24
C LEU A 288 -8.79 -10.94 9.07
N SER A 289 -8.64 -11.76 8.03
CA SER A 289 -9.46 -11.66 6.82
C SER A 289 -10.94 -11.89 7.13
N GLN A 290 -11.27 -12.89 7.94
CA GLN A 290 -12.65 -13.17 8.35
C GLN A 290 -13.26 -12.01 9.16
N ALA A 291 -12.51 -11.45 10.11
CA ALA A 291 -12.97 -10.30 10.89
C ALA A 291 -13.22 -9.09 9.99
N LEU A 292 -12.30 -8.79 9.08
CA LEU A 292 -12.41 -7.66 8.14
C LEU A 292 -13.54 -7.86 7.13
N ASP A 293 -13.74 -9.07 6.60
CA ASP A 293 -14.87 -9.35 5.69
C ASP A 293 -16.21 -9.07 6.39
N THR A 294 -16.38 -9.52 7.63
CA THR A 294 -17.57 -9.23 8.42
C THR A 294 -17.78 -7.74 8.65
N ILE A 295 -16.72 -7.01 8.99
CA ILE A 295 -16.75 -5.56 9.27
C ILE A 295 -17.08 -4.79 7.98
N LEU A 296 -16.39 -5.08 6.87
CA LEU A 296 -16.55 -4.38 5.60
C LEU A 296 -17.90 -4.65 4.93
N ARG A 297 -18.56 -5.77 5.23
CA ARG A 297 -19.95 -6.04 4.79
C ARG A 297 -20.99 -5.31 5.62
N GLY A 298 -20.64 -4.83 6.82
CA GLY A 298 -21.55 -4.10 7.69
C GLY A 298 -22.03 -2.79 7.06
N ALA A 299 -23.34 -2.52 7.11
CA ALA A 299 -23.95 -1.34 6.50
C ALA A 299 -23.33 -0.03 7.02
N ASP A 300 -23.15 0.09 8.34
CA ASP A 300 -22.55 1.28 8.97
C ASP A 300 -21.14 1.61 8.43
N ILE A 301 -20.30 0.59 8.25
CA ILE A 301 -18.94 0.79 7.72
C ILE A 301 -19.00 1.14 6.23
N ARG A 302 -19.85 0.49 5.46
CA ARG A 302 -20.03 0.77 4.03
C ARG A 302 -20.54 2.19 3.81
N ASP A 303 -21.50 2.64 4.59
CA ASP A 303 -22.05 3.99 4.51
C ASP A 303 -21.01 5.04 4.86
N LYS A 304 -20.22 4.83 5.92
CA LYS A 304 -19.13 5.73 6.31
C LYS A 304 -18.02 5.79 5.25
N LEU A 305 -17.63 4.65 4.68
CA LEU A 305 -16.67 4.60 3.57
C LEU A 305 -17.24 5.30 2.33
N PHE A 306 -18.51 5.07 2.00
CA PHE A 306 -19.18 5.74 0.88
C PHE A 306 -19.22 7.27 1.05
N GLN A 307 -19.54 7.77 2.25
CA GLN A 307 -19.49 9.20 2.57
C GLN A 307 -18.09 9.79 2.42
N GLN A 308 -17.04 8.98 2.65
CA GLN A 308 -15.64 9.33 2.42
C GLN A 308 -15.20 9.17 0.94
N GLY A 309 -16.12 8.81 0.03
CA GLY A 309 -15.82 8.63 -1.39
C GLY A 309 -15.20 7.27 -1.74
N TRP A 310 -15.47 6.23 -0.95
CA TRP A 310 -14.95 4.87 -1.17
C TRP A 310 -16.08 3.87 -1.35
N ALA A 311 -15.97 3.03 -2.35
CA ALA A 311 -16.87 1.90 -2.56
C ALA A 311 -16.21 0.61 -2.05
N VAL A 312 -16.96 -0.17 -1.25
CA VAL A 312 -16.53 -1.49 -0.80
C VAL A 312 -16.93 -2.51 -1.85
N GLU A 313 -15.96 -3.24 -2.36
CA GLU A 313 -16.11 -4.32 -3.35
C GLU A 313 -15.83 -5.70 -2.72
N ASP A 314 -15.46 -6.70 -3.55
CA ASP A 314 -15.00 -7.99 -3.05
C ASP A 314 -13.65 -7.81 -2.30
N SER A 315 -13.70 -7.99 -0.98
CA SER A 315 -12.58 -7.75 -0.07
C SER A 315 -11.74 -9.00 0.23
N THR A 316 -12.00 -10.12 -0.45
CA THR A 316 -11.28 -11.38 -0.17
C THR A 316 -9.78 -11.27 -0.49
N PRO A 317 -8.90 -12.00 0.25
CA PRO A 317 -7.46 -12.04 -0.06
C PRO A 317 -7.17 -12.44 -1.50
N ALA A 318 -7.96 -13.37 -2.05
CA ALA A 318 -7.78 -13.85 -3.42
C ALA A 318 -8.12 -12.79 -4.47
N SER A 319 -9.20 -12.00 -4.26
CA SER A 319 -9.55 -10.90 -5.17
C SER A 319 -8.51 -9.77 -5.09
N LEU A 320 -8.05 -9.44 -3.89
CA LEU A 320 -6.99 -8.46 -3.69
C LEU A 320 -5.66 -8.89 -4.37
N ALA A 321 -5.28 -10.17 -4.23
CA ALA A 321 -4.09 -10.69 -4.91
C ALA A 321 -4.18 -10.56 -6.45
N ARG A 322 -5.33 -10.93 -7.03
CA ARG A 322 -5.57 -10.74 -8.48
C ARG A 322 -5.52 -9.27 -8.88
N ARG A 323 -6.10 -8.37 -8.06
CA ARG A 323 -6.04 -6.93 -8.30
C ARG A 323 -4.61 -6.39 -8.30
N ILE A 324 -3.80 -6.77 -7.30
CA ILE A 324 -2.39 -6.38 -7.21
C ILE A 324 -1.63 -6.83 -8.47
N GLN A 325 -1.84 -8.07 -8.93
CA GLN A 325 -1.18 -8.57 -10.14
C GLN A 325 -1.60 -7.83 -11.41
N ALA A 326 -2.91 -7.62 -11.59
CA ALA A 326 -3.44 -6.91 -12.75
C ALA A 326 -2.95 -5.46 -12.82
N ASP A 327 -3.04 -4.73 -11.70
CA ASP A 327 -2.61 -3.34 -11.63
C ASP A 327 -1.08 -3.22 -11.74
N SER A 328 -0.31 -4.17 -11.17
CA SER A 328 1.15 -4.21 -11.35
C SER A 328 1.55 -4.36 -12.81
N LYS A 329 0.85 -5.24 -13.55
CA LYS A 329 1.10 -5.38 -14.99
C LYS A 329 0.74 -4.10 -15.74
N LEU A 330 -0.43 -3.54 -15.49
CA LEU A 330 -0.91 -2.31 -16.14
C LEU A 330 0.06 -1.16 -15.94
N TYR A 331 0.44 -0.88 -14.69
CA TYR A 331 1.34 0.22 -14.37
C TYR A 331 2.78 -0.07 -14.77
N GLY A 332 3.23 -1.31 -14.68
CA GLY A 332 4.56 -1.71 -15.17
C GLY A 332 4.74 -1.46 -16.67
N ASP A 333 3.78 -1.91 -17.47
CA ASP A 333 3.77 -1.69 -18.93
C ASP A 333 3.72 -0.18 -19.27
N LEU A 334 2.91 0.60 -18.54
CA LEU A 334 2.82 2.06 -18.72
C LEU A 334 4.15 2.75 -18.37
N ILE A 335 4.69 2.48 -17.19
CA ILE A 335 5.93 3.10 -16.69
C ILE A 335 7.09 2.80 -17.64
N ALA A 336 7.19 1.57 -18.13
CA ALA A 336 8.22 1.18 -19.10
C ALA A 336 8.06 1.92 -20.44
N ARG A 337 6.82 2.03 -20.95
CA ARG A 337 6.53 2.70 -22.21
C ARG A 337 6.83 4.21 -22.17
N GLU A 338 6.43 4.86 -21.07
CA GLU A 338 6.60 6.32 -20.91
C GLU A 338 7.96 6.70 -20.28
N GLY A 339 8.81 5.72 -19.94
CA GLY A 339 10.12 5.96 -19.37
C GLY A 339 10.11 6.66 -18.00
N ILE A 340 9.03 6.48 -17.22
CA ILE A 340 8.83 7.17 -15.93
C ILE A 340 9.76 6.57 -14.88
N LYS A 341 10.56 7.41 -14.21
CA LYS A 341 11.42 7.02 -13.08
C LYS A 341 11.36 8.08 -11.99
N LEU A 342 11.61 7.67 -10.74
CA LEU A 342 11.63 8.56 -9.57
C LEU A 342 13.04 8.74 -9.00
N ASP A 343 14.02 7.96 -9.45
CA ASP A 343 15.44 8.03 -9.08
C ASP A 343 16.34 7.57 -10.24
#